data_662ba77d60023b3383446e74d6df7e5b
#
_entry.id   662ba77d60023b3383446e74d6df7e5b
#
_cell.length_a   1.000
_cell.length_b   1.000
_cell.length_c   1.000
_cell.angle_alpha   90.00
_cell.angle_beta   90.00
_cell.angle_gamma   90.00
#
_symmetry.space_group_name_H-M   'P 1'
#
loop_
_entity.id
_entity.type
_entity.pdbx_description
1 polymer ?
#
loop_
_entity_poly.entity_id
_entity_poly.type
_entity_poly.pdbx_seq_one_letter_code
_entity_poly.pdbx_strand_id
1 'polypeptide(L)'
;WNGNDAFQPFSKRLSLRKSMKEGGMFMTNEKFIGFTMEKTKHIALVAHDGKKKELVEWCDRNKDVLKNHFLCGTGTTAKLIAEKTGLPVKGYCSGPLGGDQQIGSRIVEGGIDFLVFLWDPLEAQPHDPDVRALLRIAVVYDIPVANNLATADFLLTSKFMDETYERRVENFNVTIQERVKAFQK
;
A
#
# COMPACT_ATOMS: atom_id res chain seq x y z
N TRP A 1 -17.15 -12.48 -8.76
CA TRP A 1 -15.84 -12.03 -8.27
C TRP A 1 -15.39 -13.01 -7.20
N ASN A 2 -14.62 -14.02 -7.57
CA ASN A 2 -14.02 -14.96 -6.63
C ASN A 2 -12.80 -14.26 -6.01
N GLY A 3 -12.95 -13.78 -4.78
CA GLY A 3 -12.00 -12.94 -4.06
C GLY A 3 -10.64 -13.56 -3.68
N ASN A 4 -10.23 -14.68 -4.26
CA ASN A 4 -9.02 -15.38 -3.87
C ASN A 4 -7.76 -15.03 -4.69
N ASP A 5 -7.87 -14.39 -5.86
CA ASP A 5 -6.71 -14.18 -6.73
C ASP A 5 -6.14 -12.75 -6.73
N ALA A 6 -6.87 -11.76 -6.23
CA ALA A 6 -6.47 -10.35 -6.32
C ALA A 6 -5.40 -9.92 -5.31
N PHE A 7 -5.30 -10.60 -4.17
CA PHE A 7 -4.30 -10.31 -3.14
C PHE A 7 -3.40 -11.51 -2.88
N GLN A 8 -2.48 -11.77 -3.79
CA GLN A 8 -1.45 -12.78 -3.59
C GLN A 8 -0.48 -12.33 -2.48
N PRO A 9 -0.14 -13.21 -1.51
CA PRO A 9 0.79 -12.86 -0.44
C PRO A 9 2.20 -12.58 -1.00
N PHE A 10 2.92 -11.70 -0.31
CA PHE A 10 4.29 -11.25 -0.62
C PHE A 10 5.25 -12.41 -0.98
N SER A 11 5.16 -13.53 -0.25
CA SER A 11 5.92 -14.75 -0.53
C SER A 11 5.69 -15.30 -1.94
N LYS A 12 4.47 -15.16 -2.50
CA LYS A 12 4.17 -15.60 -3.87
C LYS A 12 4.68 -14.62 -4.93
N ARG A 13 4.65 -13.30 -4.68
CA ARG A 13 5.25 -12.31 -5.59
C ARG A 13 6.78 -12.45 -5.64
N LEU A 14 7.42 -12.77 -4.50
CA LEU A 14 8.85 -13.08 -4.44
C LEU A 14 9.17 -14.43 -5.13
N SER A 15 8.31 -15.45 -4.95
CA SER A 15 8.52 -16.79 -5.53
C SER A 15 8.30 -16.85 -7.04
N LEU A 16 7.34 -16.08 -7.57
CA LEU A 16 7.11 -16.01 -9.03
C LEU A 16 8.30 -15.36 -9.77
N ARG A 17 9.00 -14.42 -9.16
CA ARG A 17 10.26 -13.87 -9.72
C ARG A 17 11.47 -14.81 -9.60
N LYS A 18 11.51 -15.64 -8.54
CA LYS A 18 12.55 -16.68 -8.40
C LYS A 18 12.40 -17.80 -9.43
N SER A 19 11.19 -18.13 -9.83
CA SER A 19 10.92 -19.17 -10.82
C SER A 19 11.34 -18.79 -12.25
N MET A 20 11.50 -17.50 -12.56
CA MET A 20 11.94 -17.05 -13.90
C MET A 20 13.46 -16.89 -14.05
N LYS A 21 14.25 -17.01 -12.98
CA LYS A 21 15.71 -17.08 -13.02
C LYS A 21 16.19 -18.21 -12.10
N GLU A 22 16.31 -19.37 -12.70
CA GLU A 22 17.03 -20.58 -12.22
C GLU A 22 17.08 -20.86 -10.70
N GLY A 23 16.54 -22.02 -10.34
CA GLY A 23 16.50 -22.69 -9.06
C GLY A 23 17.65 -22.43 -8.10
N GLY A 24 17.39 -21.64 -7.07
CA GLY A 24 18.30 -21.46 -5.96
C GLY A 24 17.83 -20.28 -5.10
N MET A 25 17.74 -20.52 -3.80
CA MET A 25 17.52 -19.48 -2.79
C MET A 25 18.80 -18.65 -2.67
N PHE A 26 19.04 -17.71 -3.60
CA PHE A 26 20.13 -16.75 -3.47
C PHE A 26 19.77 -15.77 -2.36
N MET A 27 20.38 -15.96 -1.19
CA MET A 27 20.56 -14.87 -0.23
C MET A 27 21.50 -13.86 -0.89
N THR A 28 20.93 -12.85 -1.57
CA THR A 28 21.75 -11.75 -2.06
C THR A 28 22.23 -10.96 -0.84
N ASN A 29 23.53 -10.83 -0.68
CA ASN A 29 24.18 -9.93 0.29
C ASN A 29 23.97 -8.43 -0.11
N GLU A 30 23.05 -8.16 -1.01
CA GLU A 30 22.77 -6.82 -1.47
C GLU A 30 22.03 -6.03 -0.39
N LYS A 31 22.50 -4.84 -0.13
CA LYS A 31 21.91 -3.92 0.85
C LYS A 31 20.47 -3.52 0.51
N PHE A 32 20.10 -3.55 -0.77
CA PHE A 32 18.77 -3.20 -1.26
C PHE A 32 18.16 -4.32 -2.10
N ILE A 33 16.85 -4.43 -2.04
CA ILE A 33 16.03 -5.34 -2.85
C ILE A 33 15.13 -4.51 -3.75
N GLY A 34 15.07 -4.86 -5.04
CA GLY A 34 14.13 -4.27 -6.00
C GLY A 34 12.74 -4.89 -5.85
N PHE A 35 11.72 -4.04 -5.78
CA PHE A 35 10.32 -4.45 -5.84
C PHE A 35 9.66 -3.81 -7.06
N THR A 36 9.07 -4.64 -7.93
CA THR A 36 8.32 -4.12 -9.07
C THR A 36 6.87 -3.84 -8.67
N MET A 37 6.45 -2.63 -8.93
CA MET A 37 5.03 -2.30 -9.01
C MET A 37 4.58 -2.59 -10.44
N GLU A 38 3.60 -3.46 -10.60
CA GLU A 38 3.05 -3.82 -11.91
C GLU A 38 2.20 -2.67 -12.50
N LYS A 39 1.80 -2.80 -13.77
CA LYS A 39 0.89 -1.83 -14.41
C LYS A 39 -0.42 -1.67 -13.64
N THR A 40 -1.03 -2.79 -13.23
CA THR A 40 -2.20 -2.77 -12.36
C THR A 40 -1.75 -2.60 -10.91
N LYS A 41 -2.01 -1.43 -10.33
CA LYS A 41 -1.61 -1.09 -8.96
C LYS A 41 -2.60 -1.62 -7.93
N HIS A 42 -2.11 -1.83 -6.70
CA HIS A 42 -2.93 -2.05 -5.52
C HIS A 42 -2.95 -0.75 -4.71
N ILE A 43 -4.09 -0.06 -4.72
CA ILE A 43 -4.25 1.27 -4.16
C ILE A 43 -5.04 1.19 -2.86
N ALA A 44 -4.45 1.69 -1.76
CA ALA A 44 -5.14 1.86 -0.50
C ALA A 44 -5.72 3.27 -0.39
N LEU A 45 -7.02 3.36 -0.07
CA LEU A 45 -7.82 4.59 0.03
C LEU A 45 -8.30 4.74 1.46
N VAL A 46 -7.71 5.67 2.20
CA VAL A 46 -7.96 5.90 3.63
C VAL A 46 -8.27 7.38 3.86
N ALA A 47 -9.23 7.66 4.73
CA ALA A 47 -9.53 9.03 5.14
C ALA A 47 -10.09 9.08 6.56
N HIS A 48 -9.75 10.13 7.32
CA HIS A 48 -10.44 10.51 8.54
C HIS A 48 -11.88 10.94 8.26
N ASP A 49 -12.72 10.95 9.27
CA ASP A 49 -14.17 11.20 9.10
C ASP A 49 -14.44 12.52 8.41
N GLY A 50 -13.77 13.59 8.80
CA GLY A 50 -13.89 14.91 8.17
C GLY A 50 -13.42 14.98 6.71
N LYS A 51 -12.65 13.98 6.24
CA LYS A 51 -12.06 13.93 4.91
C LYS A 51 -12.67 12.86 3.98
N LYS A 52 -13.58 12.03 4.48
CA LYS A 52 -14.19 10.95 3.68
C LYS A 52 -14.93 11.46 2.47
N LYS A 53 -15.73 12.53 2.63
CA LYS A 53 -16.48 13.12 1.52
C LYS A 53 -15.55 13.57 0.39
N GLU A 54 -14.48 14.27 0.74
CA GLU A 54 -13.48 14.77 -0.19
C GLU A 54 -12.81 13.61 -0.98
N LEU A 55 -12.45 12.53 -0.29
CA LEU A 55 -11.86 11.35 -0.93
C LEU A 55 -12.87 10.63 -1.84
N VAL A 56 -14.12 10.47 -1.40
CA VAL A 56 -15.17 9.83 -2.21
C VAL A 56 -15.45 10.60 -3.50
N GLU A 57 -15.55 11.93 -3.42
CA GLU A 57 -15.72 12.79 -4.58
C GLU A 57 -14.51 12.74 -5.53
N TRP A 58 -13.30 12.66 -4.98
CA TRP A 58 -12.09 12.46 -5.75
C TRP A 58 -12.09 11.12 -6.49
N CYS A 59 -12.47 10.03 -5.82
CA CYS A 59 -12.60 8.72 -6.44
C CYS A 59 -13.65 8.70 -7.56
N ASP A 60 -14.76 9.40 -7.39
CA ASP A 60 -15.82 9.47 -8.40
C ASP A 60 -15.34 10.22 -9.66
N ARG A 61 -14.62 11.35 -9.49
CA ARG A 61 -14.00 12.06 -10.62
C ARG A 61 -12.97 11.24 -11.37
N ASN A 62 -12.25 10.38 -10.67
CA ASN A 62 -11.14 9.59 -11.20
C ASN A 62 -11.48 8.11 -11.45
N LYS A 63 -12.77 7.75 -11.44
CA LYS A 63 -13.21 6.36 -11.53
C LYS A 63 -12.72 5.63 -12.78
N ASP A 64 -12.56 6.34 -13.90
CA ASP A 64 -12.11 5.74 -15.16
C ASP A 64 -10.65 5.30 -15.13
N VAL A 65 -9.81 5.92 -14.31
CA VAL A 65 -8.45 5.46 -14.03
C VAL A 65 -8.48 4.37 -12.98
N LEU A 66 -9.16 4.62 -11.86
CA LEU A 66 -9.19 3.72 -10.70
C LEU A 66 -9.77 2.34 -11.01
N LYS A 67 -10.70 2.21 -11.97
CA LYS A 67 -11.26 0.92 -12.39
C LYS A 67 -10.24 -0.08 -12.95
N ASN A 68 -9.07 0.40 -13.38
CA ASN A 68 -7.98 -0.43 -13.91
C ASN A 68 -7.06 -0.98 -12.83
N HIS A 69 -7.31 -0.65 -11.56
CA HIS A 69 -6.48 -0.98 -10.41
C HIS A 69 -7.26 -1.75 -9.34
N PHE A 70 -6.55 -2.40 -8.43
CA PHE A 70 -7.15 -3.04 -7.26
C PHE A 70 -7.26 -2.03 -6.14
N LEU A 71 -8.49 -1.83 -5.63
CA LEU A 71 -8.77 -0.85 -4.59
C LEU A 71 -9.05 -1.52 -3.26
N CYS A 72 -8.51 -0.94 -2.19
CA CYS A 72 -8.85 -1.29 -0.82
C CYS A 72 -8.94 -0.03 0.05
N GLY A 73 -9.52 -0.16 1.23
CA GLY A 73 -9.62 0.96 2.17
C GLY A 73 -10.11 0.52 3.54
N THR A 74 -10.09 1.45 4.49
CA THR A 74 -10.65 1.21 5.83
C THR A 74 -12.18 1.22 5.78
N GLY A 75 -12.80 0.39 6.59
CA GLY A 75 -14.21 0.04 6.67
C GLY A 75 -15.23 0.97 6.01
N THR A 76 -15.57 2.07 6.69
CA THR A 76 -16.58 3.01 6.19
C THR A 76 -16.15 3.70 4.89
N THR A 77 -14.87 4.05 4.76
CA THR A 77 -14.33 4.71 3.55
C THR A 77 -14.49 3.82 2.32
N ALA A 78 -14.11 2.54 2.42
CA ALA A 78 -14.24 1.59 1.32
C ALA A 78 -15.72 1.42 0.88
N LYS A 79 -16.65 1.33 1.85
CA LYS A 79 -18.07 1.21 1.56
C LYS A 79 -18.62 2.45 0.84
N LEU A 80 -18.30 3.64 1.33
CA LEU A 80 -18.76 4.91 0.72
C LEU A 80 -18.23 5.08 -0.71
N ILE A 81 -16.97 4.73 -0.96
CA ILE A 81 -16.39 4.79 -2.30
C ILE A 81 -17.12 3.79 -3.22
N ALA A 82 -17.31 2.54 -2.79
CA ALA A 82 -17.98 1.53 -3.59
C ALA A 82 -19.44 1.93 -3.93
N GLU A 83 -20.18 2.45 -2.96
CA GLU A 83 -21.56 2.92 -3.14
C GLU A 83 -21.65 4.11 -4.13
N LYS A 84 -20.72 5.06 -4.05
CA LYS A 84 -20.72 6.26 -4.88
C LYS A 84 -20.25 5.98 -6.31
N THR A 85 -19.21 5.19 -6.47
CA THR A 85 -18.51 5.03 -7.76
C THR A 85 -18.93 3.78 -8.52
N GLY A 86 -19.49 2.77 -7.81
CA GLY A 86 -19.73 1.43 -8.36
C GLY A 86 -18.46 0.57 -8.50
N LEU A 87 -17.30 1.07 -8.06
CA LEU A 87 -16.04 0.33 -8.13
C LEU A 87 -15.95 -0.73 -7.02
N PRO A 88 -15.36 -1.91 -7.29
CA PRO A 88 -15.10 -2.89 -6.26
C PRO A 88 -13.97 -2.39 -5.35
N VAL A 89 -14.27 -2.16 -4.08
CA VAL A 89 -13.29 -1.74 -3.06
C VAL A 89 -13.27 -2.74 -1.92
N LYS A 90 -12.12 -3.36 -1.65
CA LYS A 90 -11.96 -4.27 -0.51
C LYS A 90 -11.93 -3.48 0.79
N GLY A 91 -12.91 -3.72 1.68
CA GLY A 91 -12.95 -3.13 3.01
C GLY A 91 -12.07 -3.88 4.01
N TYR A 92 -11.34 -3.14 4.83
CA TYR A 92 -10.69 -3.60 6.08
C TYR A 92 -11.49 -3.10 7.29
N CYS A 93 -11.00 -3.29 8.51
CA CYS A 93 -11.59 -2.66 9.69
C CYS A 93 -11.53 -1.12 9.59
N SER A 94 -12.30 -0.41 10.42
CA SER A 94 -12.12 1.04 10.57
C SER A 94 -10.77 1.34 11.25
N GLY A 95 -10.22 2.55 11.04
CA GLY A 95 -8.93 2.98 11.60
C GLY A 95 -8.82 2.67 13.11
N PRO A 96 -9.72 3.21 13.97
CA PRO A 96 -9.70 2.97 15.41
C PRO A 96 -9.85 1.48 15.83
N LEU A 97 -10.31 0.62 14.93
CA LEU A 97 -10.44 -0.82 15.16
C LEU A 97 -9.31 -1.64 14.50
N GLY A 98 -8.20 -1.01 14.19
CA GLY A 98 -7.02 -1.67 13.64
C GLY A 98 -6.96 -1.72 12.10
N GLY A 99 -7.78 -0.95 11.40
CA GLY A 99 -7.74 -0.87 9.93
C GLY A 99 -6.40 -0.37 9.41
N ASP A 100 -5.80 0.59 10.10
CA ASP A 100 -4.50 1.17 9.73
C ASP A 100 -3.38 0.13 9.86
N GLN A 101 -3.42 -0.72 10.90
CA GLN A 101 -2.47 -1.83 11.06
C GLN A 101 -2.67 -2.90 9.99
N GLN A 102 -3.92 -3.18 9.58
CA GLN A 102 -4.18 -4.11 8.46
C GLN A 102 -3.60 -3.59 7.15
N ILE A 103 -3.77 -2.29 6.85
CA ILE A 103 -3.16 -1.64 5.68
C ILE A 103 -1.63 -1.70 5.78
N GLY A 104 -1.06 -1.37 6.96
CA GLY A 104 0.38 -1.45 7.20
C GLY A 104 0.95 -2.85 7.00
N SER A 105 0.27 -3.90 7.49
CA SER A 105 0.63 -5.29 7.24
C SER A 105 0.64 -5.60 5.73
N ARG A 106 -0.35 -5.13 4.99
CA ARG A 106 -0.41 -5.34 3.53
C ARG A 106 0.72 -4.63 2.78
N ILE A 107 1.16 -3.45 3.24
CA ILE A 107 2.35 -2.78 2.71
C ILE A 107 3.58 -3.67 2.92
N VAL A 108 3.78 -4.18 4.14
CA VAL A 108 4.91 -5.07 4.50
C VAL A 108 4.91 -6.34 3.65
N GLU A 109 3.73 -6.90 3.39
CA GLU A 109 3.53 -8.10 2.56
C GLU A 109 3.63 -7.82 1.03
N GLY A 110 3.88 -6.56 0.62
CA GLY A 110 3.93 -6.17 -0.79
C GLY A 110 2.57 -6.19 -1.50
N GLY A 111 1.48 -6.15 -0.74
CA GLY A 111 0.11 -6.16 -1.25
C GLY A 111 -0.47 -4.79 -1.53
N ILE A 112 0.28 -3.71 -1.31
CA ILE A 112 -0.10 -2.32 -1.61
C ILE A 112 1.07 -1.65 -2.32
N ASP A 113 0.75 -0.99 -3.42
CA ASP A 113 1.70 -0.27 -4.26
C ASP A 113 1.61 1.25 -4.08
N PHE A 114 0.46 1.76 -3.59
CA PHE A 114 0.17 3.17 -3.51
C PHE A 114 -0.83 3.45 -2.37
N LEU A 115 -0.57 4.49 -1.57
CA LEU A 115 -1.43 4.89 -0.45
C LEU A 115 -1.94 6.33 -0.66
N VAL A 116 -3.27 6.50 -0.72
CA VAL A 116 -3.93 7.78 -0.53
C VAL A 116 -4.50 7.82 0.87
N PHE A 117 -3.96 8.68 1.71
CA PHE A 117 -4.43 8.85 3.07
C PHE A 117 -4.74 10.32 3.35
N LEU A 118 -6.01 10.69 3.21
CA LEU A 118 -6.49 12.02 3.57
C LEU A 118 -6.76 12.09 5.08
N TRP A 119 -5.76 12.44 5.85
CA TRP A 119 -5.90 12.68 7.27
C TRP A 119 -6.32 14.13 7.54
N ASP A 120 -6.95 14.40 8.68
CA ASP A 120 -7.27 15.74 9.11
C ASP A 120 -6.19 16.21 10.10
N PRO A 121 -5.30 17.16 9.70
CA PRO A 121 -4.20 17.61 10.57
C PRO A 121 -4.67 18.58 11.67
N LEU A 122 -5.91 19.05 11.60
CA LEU A 122 -6.48 20.01 12.55
C LEU A 122 -7.40 19.33 13.57
N GLU A 123 -7.70 18.05 13.41
CA GLU A 123 -8.53 17.27 14.31
C GLU A 123 -7.70 16.17 14.97
N ALA A 124 -7.57 16.22 16.30
CA ALA A 124 -6.90 15.17 17.07
C ALA A 124 -7.70 13.87 17.03
N GLN A 125 -7.03 12.76 16.65
CA GLN A 125 -7.63 11.45 16.58
C GLN A 125 -7.07 10.54 17.67
N PRO A 126 -7.90 9.69 18.30
CA PRO A 126 -7.44 8.77 19.35
C PRO A 126 -6.42 7.75 18.85
N HIS A 127 -6.33 7.54 17.52
CA HIS A 127 -5.41 6.61 16.87
C HIS A 127 -4.28 7.30 16.07
N ASP A 128 -3.96 8.56 16.38
CA ASP A 128 -2.81 9.27 15.77
C ASP A 128 -1.49 8.46 15.79
N PRO A 129 -1.16 7.69 16.84
CA PRO A 129 0.01 6.82 16.81
C PRO A 129 -0.01 5.78 15.68
N ASP A 130 -1.20 5.24 15.35
CA ASP A 130 -1.36 4.24 14.28
C ASP A 130 -1.18 4.89 12.91
N VAL A 131 -1.68 6.11 12.74
CA VAL A 131 -1.47 6.93 11.54
C VAL A 131 0.03 7.14 11.28
N ARG A 132 0.77 7.55 12.32
CA ARG A 132 2.23 7.73 12.24
C ARG A 132 2.95 6.42 11.92
N ALA A 133 2.51 5.31 12.53
CA ALA A 133 3.05 3.98 12.26
C ALA A 133 2.83 3.58 10.79
N LEU A 134 1.62 3.79 10.25
CA LEU A 134 1.28 3.51 8.86
C LEU A 134 2.15 4.32 7.88
N LEU A 135 2.25 5.64 8.09
CA LEU A 135 3.07 6.52 7.25
C LEU A 135 4.56 6.14 7.31
N ARG A 136 5.08 5.81 8.50
CA ARG A 136 6.45 5.32 8.64
C ARG A 136 6.68 4.02 7.86
N ILE A 137 5.76 3.06 7.92
CA ILE A 137 5.86 1.81 7.16
C ILE A 137 5.84 2.08 5.66
N ALA A 138 4.98 2.97 5.19
CA ALA A 138 4.95 3.36 3.78
C ALA A 138 6.30 3.90 3.30
N VAL A 139 6.96 4.76 4.08
CA VAL A 139 8.31 5.30 3.77
C VAL A 139 9.35 4.19 3.78
N VAL A 140 9.34 3.30 4.79
CA VAL A 140 10.29 2.17 4.90
C VAL A 140 10.23 1.25 3.69
N TYR A 141 9.03 1.04 3.14
CA TYR A 141 8.79 0.18 1.98
C TYR A 141 8.75 0.93 0.64
N ASP A 142 9.18 2.20 0.63
CA ASP A 142 9.24 3.06 -0.58
C ASP A 142 7.89 3.09 -1.33
N ILE A 143 6.78 3.23 -0.57
CA ILE A 143 5.43 3.33 -1.11
C ILE A 143 5.10 4.80 -1.40
N PRO A 144 4.68 5.18 -2.62
CA PRO A 144 4.14 6.50 -2.89
C PRO A 144 2.94 6.81 -1.99
N VAL A 145 2.97 7.96 -1.32
CA VAL A 145 1.92 8.38 -0.38
C VAL A 145 1.38 9.75 -0.77
N ALA A 146 0.05 9.85 -0.87
CA ALA A 146 -0.65 11.10 -1.01
C ALA A 146 -1.41 11.43 0.28
N ASN A 147 -1.02 12.50 0.97
CA ASN A 147 -1.71 12.98 2.18
C ASN A 147 -2.71 14.11 1.90
N ASN A 148 -2.85 14.51 0.64
CA ASN A 148 -3.79 15.51 0.16
C ASN A 148 -4.15 15.24 -1.30
N LEU A 149 -5.20 15.89 -1.80
CA LEU A 149 -5.69 15.67 -3.17
C LEU A 149 -4.70 16.14 -4.23
N ALA A 150 -3.97 17.22 -4.01
CA ALA A 150 -2.99 17.70 -4.99
C ALA A 150 -1.92 16.62 -5.25
N THR A 151 -1.37 16.02 -4.19
CA THR A 151 -0.41 14.91 -4.33
C THR A 151 -1.08 13.68 -4.98
N ALA A 152 -2.32 13.37 -4.64
CA ALA A 152 -3.05 12.26 -5.25
C ALA A 152 -3.24 12.47 -6.76
N ASP A 153 -3.57 13.68 -7.20
CA ASP A 153 -3.72 14.02 -8.61
C ASP A 153 -2.38 13.90 -9.36
N PHE A 154 -1.28 14.42 -8.81
CA PHE A 154 0.06 14.29 -9.40
C PHE A 154 0.47 12.83 -9.55
N LEU A 155 0.21 12.00 -8.54
CA LEU A 155 0.54 10.58 -8.58
C LEU A 155 -0.33 9.83 -9.60
N LEU A 156 -1.64 10.11 -9.62
CA LEU A 156 -2.58 9.45 -10.52
C LEU A 156 -2.31 9.78 -12.00
N THR A 157 -1.82 10.99 -12.28
CA THR A 157 -1.46 11.44 -13.63
C THR A 157 -0.02 11.09 -14.03
N SER A 158 0.74 10.47 -13.13
CA SER A 158 2.10 10.03 -13.45
C SER A 158 2.07 8.91 -14.49
N LYS A 159 3.02 8.93 -15.44
CA LYS A 159 3.23 7.82 -16.38
C LYS A 159 3.43 6.46 -15.70
N PHE A 160 3.92 6.46 -14.46
CA PHE A 160 4.12 5.23 -13.69
C PHE A 160 2.83 4.57 -13.20
N MET A 161 1.67 5.22 -13.37
CA MET A 161 0.39 4.55 -13.13
C MET A 161 0.10 3.46 -14.14
N ASP A 162 0.48 3.66 -15.41
CA ASP A 162 0.23 2.72 -16.51
C ASP A 162 1.48 1.90 -16.90
N GLU A 163 2.63 2.17 -16.26
CA GLU A 163 3.89 1.48 -16.49
C GLU A 163 4.32 0.66 -15.26
N THR A 164 5.24 -0.28 -15.47
CA THR A 164 5.95 -0.92 -14.36
C THR A 164 6.95 0.05 -13.74
N TYR A 165 7.07 0.01 -12.41
CA TYR A 165 8.05 0.81 -11.69
C TYR A 165 8.83 -0.05 -10.69
N GLU A 166 10.16 0.08 -10.65
CA GLU A 166 11.00 -0.60 -9.65
C GLU A 166 11.33 0.35 -8.50
N ARG A 167 10.81 0.04 -7.32
CA ARG A 167 11.19 0.69 -6.06
C ARG A 167 12.30 -0.09 -5.36
N ARG A 168 13.11 0.60 -4.56
CA ARG A 168 14.24 0.02 -3.82
C ARG A 168 13.95 0.02 -2.34
N VAL A 169 13.93 -1.15 -1.75
CA VAL A 169 13.69 -1.33 -0.31
C VAL A 169 14.94 -1.89 0.35
N GLU A 170 15.26 -1.43 1.55
CA GLU A 170 16.39 -1.95 2.32
C GLU A 170 16.19 -3.44 2.62
N ASN A 171 17.26 -4.23 2.47
CA ASN A 171 17.23 -5.67 2.74
C ASN A 171 17.39 -5.94 4.23
N PHE A 172 16.27 -5.94 4.95
CA PHE A 172 16.27 -6.18 6.40
C PHE A 172 16.84 -7.54 6.81
N ASN A 173 16.89 -8.55 5.93
CA ASN A 173 17.50 -9.84 6.24
C ASN A 173 19.01 -9.72 6.46
N VAL A 174 19.70 -8.87 5.71
CA VAL A 174 21.13 -8.60 5.92
C VAL A 174 21.33 -7.95 7.30
N THR A 175 20.55 -6.93 7.62
CA THR A 175 20.60 -6.25 8.92
C THR A 175 20.30 -7.20 10.10
N ILE A 176 19.34 -8.12 9.94
CA ILE A 176 19.00 -9.12 10.97
C ILE A 176 20.19 -10.08 11.16
N GLN A 177 20.80 -10.59 10.08
CA GLN A 177 21.94 -11.48 10.18
C GLN A 177 23.14 -10.82 10.85
N GLU A 178 23.42 -9.56 10.55
CA GLU A 178 24.48 -8.79 11.21
C GLU A 178 24.22 -8.63 12.70
N ARG A 179 22.98 -8.32 13.09
CA ARG A 179 22.59 -8.22 14.51
C ARG A 179 22.73 -9.57 15.23
N VAL A 180 22.24 -10.66 14.64
CA VAL A 180 22.37 -12.01 15.23
C VAL A 180 23.84 -12.36 15.45
N LYS A 181 24.73 -12.11 14.47
CA LYS A 181 26.17 -12.31 14.61
C LYS A 181 26.80 -11.45 15.71
N ALA A 182 26.31 -10.23 15.90
CA ALA A 182 26.79 -9.34 16.97
C ALA A 182 26.40 -9.83 18.38
N PHE A 183 25.26 -10.51 18.53
CA PHE A 183 24.83 -11.11 19.80
C PHE A 183 25.52 -12.44 20.13
N GLN A 184 26.18 -13.07 19.16
CA GLN A 184 26.91 -14.34 19.35
C GLN A 184 28.40 -14.16 19.72
N LYS A 185 28.85 -12.89 19.76
CA LYS A 185 30.19 -12.49 20.24
C LYS A 185 30.16 -12.07 21.71
#